data_c0da5bfe34de99a0cafde0d133405f94
#
_entry.id   c0da5bfe34de99a0cafde0d133405f94
#
_cell.length_a   1.000
_cell.length_b   1.000
_cell.length_c   1.000
_cell.angle_alpha   90.00
_cell.angle_beta   90.00
_cell.angle_gamma   90.00
#
_symmetry.space_group_name_H-M   'P 1'
#
loop_
_entity.id
_entity.type
_entity.pdbx_description
1 polymer ?
#
loop_
_entity_poly.entity_id
_entity_poly.type
_entity_poly.pdbx_seq_one_letter_code
_entity_poly.pdbx_strand_id
1 'polypeptide(L)'
;MVVLAFLKLLGCLGLLMYGTRLMGESLQQLAGDRLRHILDSLTTNRFTSLLTGALVTAMIQSSTAASLMTVSFVHAGMLTLVQALPILMGASVGNTFIAWIMAAEFNFSISNYIYPLILVAFIMTYYRKWNALGNSIFGLCFILLSLGLLCHMADDMTLTGPDGIARYLAVSHENYGSYAILLFIGAAVTFGVQSSAVLMATSMALCSTGVWSIYSGVAFVLGENIGRAIVTCRAASSAGTPARRTALGQLVFNLSGVTWICLLYTSPSPRDA
;
A
#
# COMPACT_ATOMS: atom_id res chain seq x y z
N MET A 1 -29.61 -7.81 -5.81
CA MET A 1 -28.96 -6.75 -5.02
C MET A 1 -27.50 -7.09 -4.70
N VAL A 2 -27.18 -8.24 -4.12
CA VAL A 2 -25.80 -8.65 -3.75
C VAL A 2 -24.80 -8.61 -4.93
N VAL A 3 -25.20 -9.15 -6.09
CA VAL A 3 -24.34 -9.16 -7.30
C VAL A 3 -23.99 -7.73 -7.76
N LEU A 4 -24.95 -6.81 -7.72
CA LEU A 4 -24.72 -5.41 -8.10
C LEU A 4 -23.79 -4.71 -7.11
N ALA A 5 -23.95 -4.97 -5.80
CA ALA A 5 -23.06 -4.44 -4.77
C ALA A 5 -21.63 -4.96 -4.96
N PHE A 6 -21.47 -6.24 -5.24
CA PHE A 6 -20.18 -6.85 -5.53
C PHE A 6 -19.51 -6.25 -6.78
N LEU A 7 -20.29 -6.05 -7.86
CA LEU A 7 -19.77 -5.39 -9.08
C LEU A 7 -19.36 -3.94 -8.84
N LYS A 8 -20.12 -3.19 -8.04
CA LYS A 8 -19.76 -1.83 -7.63
C LYS A 8 -18.45 -1.81 -6.84
N LEU A 9 -18.30 -2.73 -5.86
CA LEU A 9 -17.07 -2.88 -5.07
C LEU A 9 -15.86 -3.13 -5.99
N LEU A 10 -15.97 -4.10 -6.90
CA LEU A 10 -14.91 -4.40 -7.87
C LEU A 10 -14.60 -3.19 -8.76
N GLY A 11 -15.61 -2.40 -9.14
CA GLY A 11 -15.43 -1.16 -9.90
C GLY A 11 -14.66 -0.10 -9.12
N CYS A 12 -14.97 0.10 -7.83
CA CYS A 12 -14.23 1.03 -6.96
C CYS A 12 -12.78 0.60 -6.78
N LEU A 13 -12.54 -0.71 -6.54
CA LEU A 13 -11.18 -1.25 -6.42
C LEU A 13 -10.42 -1.14 -7.75
N GLY A 14 -11.07 -1.38 -8.87
CA GLY A 14 -10.51 -1.21 -10.22
C GLY A 14 -10.09 0.24 -10.48
N LEU A 15 -10.94 1.21 -10.11
CA LEU A 15 -10.64 2.64 -10.23
C LEU A 15 -9.45 3.05 -9.35
N LEU A 16 -9.38 2.52 -8.11
CA LEU A 16 -8.28 2.73 -7.20
C LEU A 16 -6.96 2.18 -7.77
N MET A 17 -6.98 0.95 -8.29
CA MET A 17 -5.80 0.33 -8.92
C MET A 17 -5.35 1.13 -10.15
N TYR A 18 -6.29 1.60 -10.95
CA TYR A 18 -5.97 2.42 -12.11
C TYR A 18 -5.38 3.78 -11.71
N GLY A 19 -5.96 4.44 -10.71
CA GLY A 19 -5.47 5.71 -10.17
C GLY A 19 -4.06 5.61 -9.62
N THR A 20 -3.76 4.60 -8.80
CA THR A 20 -2.41 4.38 -8.24
C THR A 20 -1.39 4.06 -9.32
N ARG A 21 -1.77 3.26 -10.31
CA ARG A 21 -0.91 2.94 -11.46
C ARG A 21 -0.62 4.18 -12.31
N LEU A 22 -1.65 4.94 -12.66
CA LEU A 22 -1.52 6.17 -13.46
C LEU A 22 -0.62 7.19 -12.76
N MET A 23 -0.81 7.40 -11.44
CA MET A 23 0.03 8.28 -10.65
C MET A 23 1.49 7.79 -10.62
N GLY A 24 1.72 6.50 -10.36
CA GLY A 24 3.05 5.92 -10.29
C GLY A 24 3.80 5.99 -11.62
N GLU A 25 3.17 5.61 -12.74
CA GLU A 25 3.77 5.67 -14.07
C GLU A 25 4.11 7.12 -14.46
N SER A 26 3.23 8.07 -14.13
CA SER A 26 3.45 9.50 -14.43
C SER A 26 4.56 10.10 -13.57
N LEU A 27 4.64 9.75 -12.29
CA LEU A 27 5.74 10.17 -11.41
C LEU A 27 7.08 9.57 -11.87
N GLN A 28 7.09 8.31 -12.33
CA GLN A 28 8.29 7.70 -12.93
C GLN A 28 8.73 8.44 -14.19
N GLN A 29 7.81 8.84 -15.06
CA GLN A 29 8.11 9.64 -16.24
C GLN A 29 8.70 11.00 -15.88
N LEU A 30 8.20 11.64 -14.82
CA LEU A 30 8.74 12.91 -14.29
C LEU A 30 10.14 12.75 -13.70
N ALA A 31 10.37 11.63 -13.01
CA ALA A 31 11.65 11.32 -12.41
C ALA A 31 12.73 10.99 -13.47
N GLY A 32 12.33 10.35 -14.57
CA GLY A 32 13.20 9.99 -15.68
C GLY A 32 14.45 9.22 -15.24
N ASP A 33 15.58 9.52 -15.89
CA ASP A 33 16.88 8.90 -15.57
C ASP A 33 17.43 9.28 -14.19
N ARG A 34 16.87 10.32 -13.54
CA ARG A 34 17.30 10.74 -12.19
C ARG A 34 17.06 9.64 -11.15
N LEU A 35 16.04 8.81 -11.34
CA LEU A 35 15.75 7.70 -10.44
C LEU A 35 16.92 6.69 -10.38
N ARG A 36 17.53 6.41 -11.54
CA ARG A 36 18.69 5.54 -11.66
C ARG A 36 19.93 6.16 -11.02
N HIS A 37 20.17 7.44 -11.26
CA HIS A 37 21.25 8.21 -10.65
C HIS A 37 21.11 8.31 -9.11
N ILE A 38 19.89 8.44 -8.60
CA ILE A 38 19.62 8.46 -7.16
C ILE A 38 20.00 7.12 -6.53
N LEU A 39 19.65 6.00 -7.18
CA LEU A 39 20.02 4.67 -6.69
C LEU A 39 21.54 4.44 -6.71
N ASP A 40 22.23 4.89 -7.75
CA ASP A 40 23.67 4.68 -7.90
C ASP A 40 24.51 5.57 -6.97
N SER A 41 24.08 6.83 -6.75
CA SER A 41 24.89 7.84 -6.05
C SER A 41 24.62 7.92 -4.55
N LEU A 42 23.41 7.58 -4.09
CA LEU A 42 23.00 7.77 -2.69
C LEU A 42 23.11 6.51 -1.83
N THR A 43 23.60 5.38 -2.36
CA THR A 43 23.70 4.12 -1.60
C THR A 43 25.04 3.94 -0.86
N THR A 44 25.74 5.02 -0.58
CA THR A 44 27.04 4.99 0.12
C THR A 44 26.95 4.62 1.59
N ASN A 45 25.88 5.04 2.28
CA ASN A 45 25.64 4.81 3.70
C ASN A 45 24.29 4.12 3.92
N ARG A 46 24.16 3.36 5.04
CA ARG A 46 22.91 2.68 5.41
C ARG A 46 21.72 3.63 5.53
N PHE A 47 21.96 4.84 6.09
CA PHE A 47 20.91 5.84 6.26
C PHE A 47 20.48 6.44 4.91
N THR A 48 21.43 6.79 4.05
CA THR A 48 21.14 7.29 2.70
C THR A 48 20.45 6.23 1.87
N SER A 49 20.84 4.96 1.98
CA SER A 49 20.15 3.83 1.31
C SER A 49 18.69 3.69 1.77
N LEU A 50 18.40 3.84 3.06
CA LEU A 50 17.04 3.84 3.60
C LEU A 50 16.22 4.99 3.03
N LEU A 51 16.78 6.22 3.05
CA LEU A 51 16.11 7.39 2.50
C LEU A 51 15.85 7.26 1.00
N THR A 52 16.82 6.70 0.27
CA THR A 52 16.70 6.40 -1.16
C THR A 52 15.55 5.42 -1.41
N GLY A 53 15.46 4.33 -0.63
CA GLY A 53 14.37 3.36 -0.73
C GLY A 53 13.00 4.00 -0.46
N ALA A 54 12.89 4.85 0.55
CA ALA A 54 11.67 5.57 0.87
C ALA A 54 11.26 6.53 -0.26
N LEU A 55 12.19 7.32 -0.79
CA LEU A 55 11.95 8.28 -1.86
C LEU A 55 11.57 7.57 -3.17
N VAL A 56 12.30 6.53 -3.55
CA VAL A 56 12.02 5.73 -4.75
C VAL A 56 10.62 5.12 -4.67
N THR A 57 10.25 4.54 -3.52
CA THR A 57 8.93 3.93 -3.34
C THR A 57 7.82 4.97 -3.32
N ALA A 58 8.03 6.12 -2.68
CA ALA A 58 7.07 7.21 -2.72
C ALA A 58 6.83 7.74 -4.15
N MET A 59 7.86 7.72 -5.01
CA MET A 59 7.73 8.10 -6.42
C MET A 59 7.10 7.02 -7.28
N ILE A 60 7.49 5.75 -7.11
CA ILE A 60 6.97 4.62 -7.89
C ILE A 60 5.55 4.26 -7.45
N GLN A 61 5.15 4.62 -6.22
CA GLN A 61 3.86 4.25 -5.60
C GLN A 61 3.62 2.72 -5.55
N SER A 62 4.70 1.94 -5.61
CA SER A 62 4.68 0.48 -5.55
C SER A 62 5.90 -0.05 -4.82
N SER A 63 5.70 -0.41 -3.57
CA SER A 63 6.75 -1.02 -2.74
C SER A 63 7.16 -2.42 -3.25
N THR A 64 6.24 -3.15 -3.86
CA THR A 64 6.55 -4.44 -4.51
C THR A 64 7.49 -4.23 -5.69
N ALA A 65 7.19 -3.26 -6.57
CA ALA A 65 8.06 -2.94 -7.72
C ALA A 65 9.44 -2.46 -7.25
N ALA A 66 9.50 -1.58 -6.24
CA ALA A 66 10.77 -1.11 -5.67
C ALA A 66 11.59 -2.27 -5.06
N SER A 67 10.92 -3.20 -4.36
CA SER A 67 11.58 -4.39 -3.81
C SER A 67 12.12 -5.31 -4.89
N LEU A 68 11.33 -5.60 -5.93
CA LEU A 68 11.75 -6.44 -7.04
C LEU A 68 12.91 -5.81 -7.82
N MET A 69 12.89 -4.50 -8.04
CA MET A 69 13.97 -3.75 -8.68
C MET A 69 15.25 -3.84 -7.85
N THR A 70 15.17 -3.64 -6.53
CA THR A 70 16.32 -3.76 -5.62
C THR A 70 16.92 -5.17 -5.65
N VAL A 71 16.08 -6.21 -5.60
CA VAL A 71 16.52 -7.61 -5.69
C VAL A 71 17.18 -7.90 -7.05
N SER A 72 16.65 -7.33 -8.14
CA SER A 72 17.23 -7.46 -9.48
C SER A 72 18.60 -6.79 -9.58
N PHE A 73 18.80 -5.63 -8.95
CA PHE A 73 20.10 -4.96 -8.91
C PHE A 73 21.14 -5.75 -8.08
N VAL A 74 20.70 -6.38 -6.99
CA VAL A 74 21.58 -7.30 -6.25
C VAL A 74 21.95 -8.53 -7.09
N HIS A 75 20.98 -9.05 -7.87
CA HIS A 75 21.25 -10.17 -8.80
C HIS A 75 22.26 -9.79 -9.88
N ALA A 76 22.14 -8.57 -10.42
CA ALA A 76 23.06 -8.02 -11.41
C ALA A 76 24.44 -7.63 -10.85
N GLY A 77 24.65 -7.73 -9.53
CA GLY A 77 25.91 -7.33 -8.88
C GLY A 77 26.09 -5.81 -8.74
N MET A 78 25.05 -5.02 -9.03
CA MET A 78 25.08 -3.55 -8.91
C MET A 78 24.97 -3.08 -7.46
N LEU A 79 24.30 -3.85 -6.61
CA LEU A 79 24.11 -3.56 -5.19
C LEU A 79 24.60 -4.72 -4.34
N THR A 80 25.22 -4.37 -3.21
CA THR A 80 25.56 -5.35 -2.16
C THR A 80 24.36 -5.60 -1.26
N LEU A 81 24.34 -6.74 -0.56
CA LEU A 81 23.31 -7.07 0.44
C LEU A 81 23.17 -5.98 1.52
N VAL A 82 24.31 -5.39 1.94
CA VAL A 82 24.37 -4.37 3.00
C VAL A 82 23.70 -3.05 2.56
N GLN A 83 23.75 -2.74 1.27
CA GLN A 83 23.07 -1.57 0.69
C GLN A 83 21.59 -1.86 0.39
N ALA A 84 21.28 -3.06 -0.07
CA ALA A 84 19.94 -3.43 -0.48
C ALA A 84 18.96 -3.56 0.69
N LEU A 85 19.36 -4.09 1.85
CA LEU A 85 18.47 -4.23 2.99
C LEU A 85 17.92 -2.90 3.50
N PRO A 86 18.74 -1.84 3.73
CA PRO A 86 18.20 -0.52 4.08
C PRO A 86 17.27 0.07 3.01
N ILE A 87 17.54 -0.17 1.70
CA ILE A 87 16.64 0.27 0.63
C ILE A 87 15.26 -0.40 0.78
N LEU A 88 15.21 -1.70 1.05
CA LEU A 88 13.96 -2.44 1.25
C LEU A 88 13.21 -1.98 2.52
N MET A 89 13.93 -1.67 3.59
CA MET A 89 13.36 -1.07 4.80
C MET A 89 12.76 0.31 4.49
N GLY A 90 13.51 1.14 3.75
CA GLY A 90 13.04 2.44 3.28
C GLY A 90 11.82 2.34 2.36
N ALA A 91 11.77 1.33 1.49
CA ALA A 91 10.61 1.08 0.64
C ALA A 91 9.33 0.84 1.44
N SER A 92 9.42 0.20 2.60
CA SER A 92 8.28 0.04 3.51
C SER A 92 7.83 1.37 4.11
N VAL A 93 8.78 2.27 4.44
CA VAL A 93 8.47 3.63 4.90
C VAL A 93 7.85 4.47 3.77
N GLY A 94 8.41 4.41 2.55
CA GLY A 94 7.90 5.16 1.39
C GLY A 94 6.47 4.76 1.01
N ASN A 95 6.07 3.51 1.25
CA ASN A 95 4.70 3.05 1.03
C ASN A 95 3.67 3.76 1.91
N THR A 96 4.08 4.30 3.07
CA THR A 96 3.16 5.03 3.95
C THR A 96 2.72 6.37 3.35
N PHE A 97 3.44 6.89 2.35
CA PHE A 97 3.09 8.15 1.70
C PHE A 97 1.68 8.12 1.08
N ILE A 98 1.31 7.00 0.42
CA ILE A 98 -0.04 6.84 -0.13
C ILE A 98 -1.10 6.79 0.99
N ALA A 99 -0.77 6.19 2.13
CA ALA A 99 -1.66 6.15 3.29
C ALA A 99 -1.95 7.55 3.85
N TRP A 100 -0.95 8.42 3.90
CA TRP A 100 -1.14 9.82 4.31
C TRP A 100 -2.06 10.59 3.37
N ILE A 101 -1.90 10.37 2.05
CA ILE A 101 -2.81 10.96 1.04
C ILE A 101 -4.24 10.48 1.26
N MET A 102 -4.43 9.17 1.47
CA MET A 102 -5.76 8.60 1.75
C MET A 102 -6.34 9.12 3.06
N ALA A 103 -5.53 9.22 4.11
CA ALA A 103 -5.96 9.73 5.41
C ALA A 103 -6.38 11.22 5.34
N ALA A 104 -5.78 12.00 4.45
CA ALA A 104 -6.16 13.39 4.25
C ALA A 104 -7.60 13.53 3.73
N GLU A 105 -8.08 12.59 2.89
CA GLU A 105 -9.47 12.59 2.40
C GLU A 105 -10.47 12.52 3.56
N PHE A 106 -10.24 11.65 4.54
CA PHE A 106 -11.13 11.47 5.68
C PHE A 106 -11.19 12.71 6.60
N ASN A 107 -10.08 13.46 6.72
CA ASN A 107 -9.98 14.60 7.62
C ASN A 107 -10.49 15.90 6.99
N PHE A 108 -10.26 16.10 5.70
CA PHE A 108 -10.48 17.39 5.03
C PHE A 108 -11.66 17.40 4.06
N SER A 109 -12.38 16.27 3.87
CA SER A 109 -13.48 16.15 2.90
C SER A 109 -13.10 16.75 1.54
N ILE A 110 -11.95 16.32 1.01
CA ILE A 110 -11.33 16.86 -0.21
C ILE A 110 -12.24 16.63 -1.43
N SER A 111 -13.26 15.76 -1.29
CA SER A 111 -14.23 15.42 -2.34
C SER A 111 -14.75 16.62 -3.11
N ASN A 112 -15.01 17.75 -2.44
CA ASN A 112 -15.49 18.97 -3.09
C ASN A 112 -14.46 19.62 -4.02
N TYR A 113 -13.17 19.39 -3.75
CA TYR A 113 -12.07 19.94 -4.55
C TYR A 113 -11.61 19.01 -5.66
N ILE A 114 -12.09 17.76 -5.68
CA ILE A 114 -11.71 16.76 -6.70
C ILE A 114 -12.19 17.23 -8.09
N TYR A 115 -13.40 17.74 -8.21
CA TYR A 115 -13.96 18.17 -9.51
C TYR A 115 -13.14 19.28 -10.19
N PRO A 116 -12.83 20.41 -9.53
CA PRO A 116 -11.96 21.41 -10.14
C PRO A 116 -10.55 20.90 -10.39
N LEU A 117 -10.03 20.00 -9.54
CA LEU A 117 -8.71 19.40 -9.72
C LEU A 117 -8.65 18.49 -10.96
N ILE A 118 -9.72 17.73 -11.23
CA ILE A 118 -9.88 16.94 -12.46
C ILE A 118 -9.83 17.84 -13.70
N LEU A 119 -10.51 19.00 -13.66
CA LEU A 119 -10.50 19.94 -14.77
C LEU A 119 -9.09 20.47 -15.04
N VAL A 120 -8.37 20.86 -13.99
CA VAL A 120 -6.98 21.33 -14.10
C VAL A 120 -6.08 20.21 -14.65
N ALA A 121 -6.21 19.00 -14.13
CA ALA A 121 -5.48 17.83 -14.61
C ALA A 121 -5.75 17.58 -16.09
N PHE A 122 -7.01 17.66 -16.52
CA PHE A 122 -7.41 17.48 -17.91
C PHE A 122 -6.73 18.51 -18.82
N ILE A 123 -6.77 19.80 -18.45
CA ILE A 123 -6.10 20.87 -19.22
C ILE A 123 -4.59 20.61 -19.30
N MET A 124 -3.96 20.22 -18.17
CA MET A 124 -2.52 19.93 -18.14
C MET A 124 -2.14 18.73 -19.02
N THR A 125 -2.98 17.71 -19.07
CA THR A 125 -2.75 16.52 -19.91
C THR A 125 -2.74 16.87 -21.40
N TYR A 126 -3.48 17.89 -21.82
CA TYR A 126 -3.52 18.34 -23.22
C TYR A 126 -2.20 18.99 -23.66
N TYR A 127 -1.46 19.61 -22.74
CA TYR A 127 -0.16 20.23 -23.04
C TYR A 127 0.97 19.22 -22.89
N ARG A 128 1.68 18.92 -23.99
CA ARG A 128 2.79 17.94 -24.05
C ARG A 128 3.84 18.11 -22.93
N LYS A 129 4.15 19.36 -22.56
CA LYS A 129 5.12 19.67 -21.49
C LYS A 129 4.65 19.29 -20.09
N TRP A 130 3.33 19.34 -19.84
CA TRP A 130 2.72 19.15 -18.53
C TRP A 130 1.94 17.83 -18.45
N ASN A 131 1.97 17.02 -19.50
CA ASN A 131 1.20 15.79 -19.62
C ASN A 131 1.44 14.83 -18.45
N ALA A 132 2.71 14.58 -18.10
CA ALA A 132 3.04 13.68 -16.99
C ALA A 132 2.57 14.23 -15.63
N LEU A 133 2.65 15.55 -15.39
CA LEU A 133 2.08 16.16 -14.19
C LEU A 133 0.56 16.06 -14.19
N GLY A 134 -0.10 16.34 -15.33
CA GLY A 134 -1.55 16.20 -15.47
C GLY A 134 -2.01 14.79 -15.16
N ASN A 135 -1.36 13.77 -15.72
CA ASN A 135 -1.68 12.36 -15.45
C ASN A 135 -1.44 11.96 -13.98
N SER A 136 -0.39 12.53 -13.33
CA SER A 136 -0.16 12.29 -11.91
C SER A 136 -1.30 12.84 -11.04
N ILE A 137 -1.77 14.06 -11.35
CA ILE A 137 -2.91 14.68 -10.66
C ILE A 137 -4.20 13.90 -10.95
N PHE A 138 -4.40 13.41 -12.19
CA PHE A 138 -5.53 12.52 -12.52
C PHE A 138 -5.52 11.25 -11.69
N GLY A 139 -4.35 10.61 -11.59
CA GLY A 139 -4.18 9.42 -10.76
C GLY A 139 -4.56 9.68 -9.30
N LEU A 140 -4.11 10.82 -8.75
CA LEU A 140 -4.48 11.26 -7.41
C LEU A 140 -6.00 11.47 -7.27
N CYS A 141 -6.65 12.14 -8.22
CA CYS A 141 -8.10 12.33 -8.22
C CYS A 141 -8.85 11.00 -8.24
N PHE A 142 -8.41 10.02 -9.03
CA PHE A 142 -9.02 8.70 -9.07
C PHE A 142 -8.84 7.91 -7.76
N ILE A 143 -7.69 8.05 -7.10
CA ILE A 143 -7.47 7.46 -5.78
C ILE A 143 -8.48 8.03 -4.76
N LEU A 144 -8.58 9.35 -4.68
CA LEU A 144 -9.48 10.03 -3.74
C LEU A 144 -10.95 9.73 -4.06
N LEU A 145 -11.35 9.78 -5.33
CA LEU A 145 -12.70 9.45 -5.77
C LEU A 145 -13.07 8.01 -5.44
N SER A 146 -12.18 7.07 -5.72
CA SER A 146 -12.43 5.65 -5.44
C SER A 146 -12.53 5.36 -3.95
N LEU A 147 -11.76 6.09 -3.12
CA LEU A 147 -11.84 5.98 -1.67
C LEU A 147 -13.20 6.46 -1.15
N GLY A 148 -13.67 7.62 -1.62
CA GLY A 148 -15.01 8.13 -1.28
C GLY A 148 -16.13 7.16 -1.70
N LEU A 149 -16.05 6.61 -2.91
CA LEU A 149 -16.99 5.59 -3.37
C LEU A 149 -16.94 4.32 -2.52
N LEU A 150 -15.75 3.90 -2.10
CA LEU A 150 -15.57 2.71 -1.26
C LEU A 150 -16.19 2.91 0.13
N CYS A 151 -16.06 4.10 0.72
CA CYS A 151 -16.71 4.46 1.99
C CYS A 151 -18.22 4.43 1.85
N HIS A 152 -18.79 5.05 0.83
CA HIS A 152 -20.23 4.98 0.57
C HIS A 152 -20.74 3.56 0.40
N MET A 153 -19.97 2.72 -0.28
CA MET A 153 -20.33 1.31 -0.44
C MET A 153 -20.28 0.55 0.90
N ALA A 154 -19.31 0.85 1.75
CA ALA A 154 -19.20 0.22 3.07
C ALA A 154 -20.37 0.65 3.97
N ASP A 155 -20.81 1.92 3.92
CA ASP A 155 -21.98 2.42 4.62
C ASP A 155 -23.27 1.72 4.15
N ASP A 156 -23.46 1.58 2.84
CA ASP A 156 -24.61 0.86 2.26
C ASP A 156 -24.65 -0.60 2.70
N MET A 157 -23.49 -1.25 2.84
CA MET A 157 -23.39 -2.63 3.32
C MET A 157 -23.75 -2.77 4.80
N THR A 158 -23.53 -1.74 5.62
CA THR A 158 -23.93 -1.74 7.03
C THR A 158 -25.43 -1.56 7.21
N LEU A 159 -26.09 -0.84 6.29
CA LEU A 159 -27.53 -0.53 6.37
C LEU A 159 -28.44 -1.66 5.89
N THR A 160 -27.96 -2.65 5.14
CA THR A 160 -28.79 -3.70 4.54
C THR A 160 -29.14 -4.89 5.47
N GLY A 161 -29.31 -4.65 6.75
CA GLY A 161 -30.01 -5.58 7.67
C GLY A 161 -29.15 -6.68 8.33
N PRO A 162 -29.80 -7.55 9.11
CA PRO A 162 -29.11 -8.54 9.96
C PRO A 162 -28.32 -9.63 9.21
N ASP A 163 -28.49 -9.72 7.90
CA ASP A 163 -27.79 -10.66 7.01
C ASP A 163 -26.78 -9.96 6.08
N GLY A 164 -26.44 -8.70 6.35
CA GLY A 164 -25.47 -7.94 5.56
C GLY A 164 -24.09 -8.57 5.57
N ILE A 165 -23.38 -8.50 4.46
CA ILE A 165 -22.00 -8.97 4.31
C ILE A 165 -21.09 -8.35 5.39
N ALA A 166 -21.41 -7.17 5.88
CA ALA A 166 -20.74 -6.51 7.01
C ALA A 166 -20.68 -7.40 8.26
N ARG A 167 -21.70 -8.22 8.54
CA ARG A 167 -21.70 -9.16 9.69
C ARG A 167 -20.70 -10.31 9.51
N TYR A 168 -20.46 -10.74 8.28
CA TYR A 168 -19.45 -11.78 7.99
C TYR A 168 -18.04 -11.19 7.94
N LEU A 169 -17.91 -9.92 7.60
CA LEU A 169 -16.65 -9.17 7.65
C LEU A 169 -16.38 -8.57 9.04
N ALA A 170 -17.44 -8.28 9.81
CA ALA A 170 -17.32 -7.91 11.21
C ALA A 170 -16.84 -9.16 11.95
N VAL A 171 -15.57 -9.19 12.27
CA VAL A 171 -14.99 -10.21 13.16
C VAL A 171 -15.63 -9.98 14.52
N SER A 172 -16.65 -10.81 14.82
CA SER A 172 -17.64 -10.58 15.87
C SER A 172 -17.09 -10.62 17.31
N HIS A 173 -15.82 -10.94 17.47
CA HIS A 173 -15.16 -10.96 18.78
C HIS A 173 -13.74 -10.40 18.62
N GLU A 174 -13.40 -9.41 19.44
CA GLU A 174 -12.04 -8.88 19.61
C GLU A 174 -11.18 -9.91 20.37
N ASN A 175 -10.91 -11.03 19.71
CA ASN A 175 -10.04 -12.08 20.20
C ASN A 175 -8.75 -12.15 19.40
N TYR A 176 -7.65 -12.52 20.05
CA TYR A 176 -6.35 -12.72 19.38
C TYR A 176 -6.42 -13.64 18.15
N GLY A 177 -7.30 -14.66 18.19
CA GLY A 177 -7.56 -15.54 17.07
C GLY A 177 -8.11 -14.80 15.85
N SER A 178 -8.98 -13.84 16.07
CA SER A 178 -9.58 -13.01 15.01
C SER A 178 -8.54 -12.11 14.33
N TYR A 179 -7.65 -11.51 15.10
CA TYR A 179 -6.55 -10.70 14.54
C TYR A 179 -5.55 -11.56 13.77
N ALA A 180 -5.25 -12.78 14.25
CA ALA A 180 -4.42 -13.72 13.51
C ALA A 180 -5.06 -14.12 12.16
N ILE A 181 -6.37 -14.38 12.13
CA ILE A 181 -7.10 -14.68 10.88
C ILE A 181 -7.03 -13.51 9.92
N LEU A 182 -7.27 -12.26 10.37
CA LEU A 182 -7.19 -11.07 9.54
C LEU A 182 -5.78 -10.85 8.99
N LEU A 183 -4.76 -11.12 9.78
CA LEU A 183 -3.36 -11.07 9.35
C LEU A 183 -3.10 -12.09 8.23
N PHE A 184 -3.57 -13.33 8.36
CA PHE A 184 -3.45 -14.34 7.32
C PHE A 184 -4.24 -13.98 6.07
N ILE A 185 -5.46 -13.44 6.20
CA ILE A 185 -6.27 -12.97 5.08
C ILE A 185 -5.55 -11.82 4.37
N GLY A 186 -5.03 -10.83 5.11
CA GLY A 186 -4.24 -9.72 4.55
C GLY A 186 -3.04 -10.22 3.74
N ALA A 187 -2.29 -11.19 4.27
CA ALA A 187 -1.16 -11.79 3.58
C ALA A 187 -1.59 -12.54 2.30
N ALA A 188 -2.66 -13.33 2.36
CA ALA A 188 -3.18 -14.09 1.23
C ALA A 188 -3.73 -13.16 0.11
N VAL A 189 -4.49 -12.13 0.48
CA VAL A 189 -5.03 -11.16 -0.48
C VAL A 189 -3.91 -10.37 -1.13
N THR A 190 -2.89 -9.95 -0.38
CA THR A 190 -1.71 -9.26 -0.95
C THR A 190 -0.97 -10.14 -1.93
N PHE A 191 -0.82 -11.42 -1.63
CA PHE A 191 -0.19 -12.37 -2.54
C PHE A 191 -0.94 -12.48 -3.88
N GLY A 192 -2.27 -12.39 -3.87
CA GLY A 192 -3.11 -12.43 -5.06
C GLY A 192 -3.19 -11.10 -5.80
N VAL A 193 -3.52 -10.03 -5.09
CA VAL A 193 -3.80 -8.69 -5.68
C VAL A 193 -2.51 -7.90 -5.98
N GLN A 194 -1.45 -8.10 -5.19
CA GLN A 194 -0.15 -7.45 -5.32
C GLN A 194 -0.20 -5.90 -5.29
N SER A 195 -1.28 -5.33 -4.74
CA SER A 195 -1.48 -3.90 -4.62
C SER A 195 -1.71 -3.51 -3.16
N SER A 196 -0.70 -2.92 -2.53
CA SER A 196 -0.77 -2.44 -1.15
C SER A 196 -1.78 -1.30 -0.98
N ALA A 197 -1.90 -0.43 -1.98
CA ALA A 197 -2.84 0.68 -1.93
C ALA A 197 -4.30 0.21 -1.81
N VAL A 198 -4.67 -0.87 -2.52
CA VAL A 198 -6.02 -1.44 -2.45
C VAL A 198 -6.34 -1.98 -1.06
N LEU A 199 -5.42 -2.72 -0.46
CA LEU A 199 -5.63 -3.29 0.87
C LEU A 199 -5.70 -2.20 1.94
N MET A 200 -4.81 -1.22 1.83
CA MET A 200 -4.78 -0.08 2.74
C MET A 200 -6.07 0.75 2.66
N ALA A 201 -6.53 1.08 1.44
CA ALA A 201 -7.78 1.80 1.23
C ALA A 201 -9.00 1.01 1.75
N THR A 202 -9.06 -0.29 1.49
CA THR A 202 -10.13 -1.16 1.98
C THR A 202 -10.14 -1.20 3.52
N SER A 203 -8.97 -1.35 4.14
CA SER A 203 -8.84 -1.32 5.60
C SER A 203 -9.29 0.01 6.20
N MET A 204 -8.85 1.13 5.60
CA MET A 204 -9.24 2.47 6.05
C MET A 204 -10.74 2.72 5.91
N ALA A 205 -11.35 2.33 4.79
CA ALA A 205 -12.77 2.46 4.55
C ALA A 205 -13.60 1.64 5.56
N LEU A 206 -13.21 0.39 5.83
CA LEU A 206 -13.90 -0.47 6.80
C LEU A 206 -13.73 0.01 8.24
N CYS A 207 -12.61 0.64 8.58
CA CYS A 207 -12.41 1.26 9.88
C CYS A 207 -13.20 2.57 10.02
N SER A 208 -13.25 3.41 8.97
CA SER A 208 -13.98 4.69 9.02
C SER A 208 -15.49 4.53 9.15
N THR A 209 -16.05 3.45 8.59
CA THR A 209 -17.47 3.10 8.69
C THR A 209 -17.81 2.31 9.96
N GLY A 210 -16.81 2.02 10.81
CA GLY A 210 -17.02 1.28 12.06
C GLY A 210 -17.27 -0.21 11.90
N VAL A 211 -17.14 -0.78 10.68
CA VAL A 211 -17.25 -2.23 10.43
C VAL A 211 -16.09 -2.97 11.06
N TRP A 212 -14.89 -2.38 10.99
CA TRP A 212 -13.69 -2.91 11.64
C TRP A 212 -13.23 -1.99 12.77
N SER A 213 -12.75 -2.59 13.86
CA SER A 213 -11.98 -1.85 14.85
C SER A 213 -10.62 -1.45 14.26
N ILE A 214 -10.00 -0.43 14.81
CA ILE A 214 -8.64 0.01 14.43
C ILE A 214 -7.66 -1.17 14.53
N TYR A 215 -7.79 -2.00 15.55
CA TYR A 215 -6.94 -3.18 15.75
C TYR A 215 -7.08 -4.21 14.62
N SER A 216 -8.31 -4.43 14.15
CA SER A 216 -8.61 -5.30 13.01
C SER A 216 -7.96 -4.78 11.72
N GLY A 217 -8.07 -3.46 11.48
CA GLY A 217 -7.42 -2.81 10.35
C GLY A 217 -5.91 -2.92 10.39
N VAL A 218 -5.31 -2.70 11.56
CA VAL A 218 -3.85 -2.85 11.77
C VAL A 218 -3.42 -4.29 11.52
N ALA A 219 -4.13 -5.29 12.06
CA ALA A 219 -3.80 -6.70 11.85
C ALA A 219 -3.81 -7.07 10.35
N PHE A 220 -4.81 -6.58 9.61
CA PHE A 220 -4.91 -6.81 8.17
C PHE A 220 -3.74 -6.17 7.39
N VAL A 221 -3.35 -4.93 7.71
CA VAL A 221 -2.21 -4.23 7.09
C VAL A 221 -0.86 -4.87 7.48
N LEU A 222 -0.74 -5.39 8.70
CA LEU A 222 0.44 -6.18 9.09
C LEU A 222 0.56 -7.45 8.24
N GLY A 223 -0.55 -8.12 7.96
CA GLY A 223 -0.61 -9.26 7.03
C GLY A 223 -0.16 -8.87 5.62
N GLU A 224 -0.59 -7.70 5.13
CA GLU A 224 -0.15 -7.16 3.84
C GLU A 224 1.39 -7.10 3.73
N ASN A 225 2.07 -6.61 4.76
CA ASN A 225 3.52 -6.51 4.77
C ASN A 225 4.21 -7.88 4.66
N ILE A 226 3.65 -8.91 5.29
CA ILE A 226 4.13 -10.30 5.17
C ILE A 226 3.88 -10.82 3.75
N GLY A 227 2.66 -10.65 3.22
CA GLY A 227 2.29 -11.08 1.87
C GLY A 227 3.20 -10.50 0.81
N ARG A 228 3.53 -9.22 0.90
CA ARG A 228 4.47 -8.53 0.00
C ARG A 228 5.87 -9.13 0.06
N ALA A 229 6.38 -9.42 1.26
CA ALA A 229 7.69 -10.05 1.41
C ALA A 229 7.71 -11.46 0.80
N ILE A 230 6.62 -12.22 0.92
CA ILE A 230 6.47 -13.53 0.29
C ILE A 230 6.52 -13.40 -1.24
N VAL A 231 5.83 -12.42 -1.83
CA VAL A 231 5.90 -12.13 -3.28
C VAL A 231 7.34 -11.86 -3.72
N THR A 232 8.08 -11.03 -2.95
CA THR A 232 9.49 -10.74 -3.24
C THR A 232 10.37 -11.99 -3.13
N CYS A 233 10.17 -12.84 -2.13
CA CYS A 233 10.87 -14.10 -1.95
C CYS A 233 10.60 -15.07 -3.12
N ARG A 234 9.34 -15.16 -3.57
CA ARG A 234 8.97 -15.98 -4.73
C ARG A 234 9.66 -15.49 -5.99
N ALA A 235 9.67 -14.20 -6.26
CA ALA A 235 10.36 -13.63 -7.41
C ALA A 235 11.87 -13.84 -7.35
N ALA A 236 12.47 -13.77 -6.17
CA ALA A 236 13.90 -14.02 -5.96
C ALA A 236 14.27 -15.52 -6.03
N SER A 237 13.30 -16.44 -6.04
CA SER A 237 13.57 -17.88 -6.00
C SER A 237 14.36 -18.41 -7.21
N SER A 238 14.17 -17.78 -8.38
CA SER A 238 14.90 -18.08 -9.62
C SER A 238 16.22 -17.30 -9.77
N ALA A 239 16.46 -16.32 -8.87
CA ALA A 239 17.65 -15.49 -8.92
C ALA A 239 18.83 -16.12 -8.13
N GLY A 240 20.02 -15.51 -8.27
CA GLY A 240 21.23 -15.95 -7.58
C GLY A 240 21.16 -15.86 -6.06
N THR A 241 22.09 -16.51 -5.37
CA THR A 241 22.15 -16.56 -3.90
C THR A 241 22.09 -15.19 -3.21
N PRO A 242 22.77 -14.12 -3.69
CA PRO A 242 22.68 -12.80 -3.06
C PRO A 242 21.27 -12.21 -3.08
N ALA A 243 20.57 -12.36 -4.22
CA ALA A 243 19.19 -11.88 -4.38
C ALA A 243 18.21 -12.60 -3.44
N ARG A 244 18.35 -13.92 -3.29
CA ARG A 244 17.56 -14.72 -2.34
C ARG A 244 17.80 -14.28 -0.89
N ARG A 245 19.06 -14.04 -0.51
CA ARG A 245 19.40 -13.53 0.83
C ARG A 245 18.79 -12.16 1.09
N THR A 246 18.75 -11.29 0.09
CA THR A 246 18.12 -9.98 0.19
C THR A 246 16.62 -10.09 0.42
N ALA A 247 15.93 -10.93 -0.35
CA ALA A 247 14.48 -11.15 -0.20
C ALA A 247 14.15 -11.81 1.15
N LEU A 248 14.95 -12.79 1.61
CA LEU A 248 14.80 -13.38 2.94
C LEU A 248 15.03 -12.35 4.05
N GLY A 249 16.02 -11.46 3.90
CA GLY A 249 16.26 -10.38 4.84
C GLY A 249 15.05 -9.44 4.97
N GLN A 250 14.36 -9.13 3.88
CA GLN A 250 13.09 -8.38 3.90
C GLN A 250 11.99 -9.14 4.63
N LEU A 251 11.86 -10.45 4.40
CA LEU A 251 10.86 -11.27 5.07
C LEU A 251 11.11 -11.30 6.60
N VAL A 252 12.36 -11.52 7.02
CA VAL A 252 12.75 -11.51 8.44
C VAL A 252 12.46 -10.15 9.07
N PHE A 253 12.79 -9.05 8.38
CA PHE A 253 12.47 -7.70 8.85
C PHE A 253 10.97 -7.49 9.05
N ASN A 254 10.14 -7.86 8.07
CA ASN A 254 8.68 -7.72 8.18
C ASN A 254 8.10 -8.61 9.27
N LEU A 255 8.53 -9.86 9.38
CA LEU A 255 8.11 -10.77 10.45
C LEU A 255 8.50 -10.24 11.84
N SER A 256 9.72 -9.74 12.00
CA SER A 256 10.15 -9.16 13.28
C SER A 256 9.33 -7.92 13.65
N GLY A 257 9.02 -7.06 12.67
CA GLY A 257 8.15 -5.90 12.87
C GLY A 257 6.73 -6.28 13.27
N VAL A 258 6.13 -7.27 12.60
CA VAL A 258 4.80 -7.78 12.94
C VAL A 258 4.79 -8.38 14.35
N THR A 259 5.79 -9.21 14.67
CA THR A 259 5.91 -9.81 16.00
C THR A 259 6.05 -8.74 17.08
N TRP A 260 6.88 -7.74 16.85
CA TRP A 260 7.07 -6.62 17.78
C TRP A 260 5.77 -5.84 18.03
N ILE A 261 5.03 -5.52 16.97
CA ILE A 261 3.75 -4.82 17.09
C ILE A 261 2.73 -5.71 17.80
N CYS A 262 2.61 -6.99 17.44
CA CYS A 262 1.71 -7.92 18.12
C CYS A 262 2.01 -7.98 19.63
N LEU A 263 3.27 -8.05 20.04
CA LEU A 263 3.67 -8.07 21.45
C LEU A 263 3.30 -6.77 22.18
N LEU A 264 3.46 -5.62 21.53
CA LEU A 264 3.09 -4.32 22.12
C LEU A 264 1.57 -4.19 22.28
N TYR A 265 0.79 -4.64 21.29
CA TYR A 265 -0.68 -4.60 21.36
C TYR A 265 -1.29 -5.64 22.29
N THR A 266 -0.54 -6.70 22.62
CA THR A 266 -0.99 -7.73 23.57
C THR A 266 -0.57 -7.45 25.01
N SER A 267 0.28 -6.46 25.27
CA SER A 267 0.59 -6.01 26.62
C SER A 267 -0.65 -5.34 27.22
N PRO A 268 -1.15 -5.77 28.38
CA PRO A 268 -2.26 -5.09 29.04
C PRO A 268 -1.85 -3.64 29.32
N SER A 269 -2.67 -2.71 28.82
CA SER A 269 -2.46 -1.29 29.12
C SER A 269 -2.66 -1.06 30.61
N PRO A 270 -1.87 -0.21 31.29
CA PRO A 270 -2.12 0.18 32.68
C PRO A 270 -3.50 0.84 32.91
N ARG A 271 -4.26 1.09 31.85
CA ARG A 271 -5.62 1.62 31.91
C ARG A 271 -6.71 0.53 31.95
N ASP A 272 -6.33 -0.74 31.76
CA ASP A 272 -7.24 -1.89 31.78
C ASP A 272 -7.13 -2.69 33.10
N ALA A 273 -6.34 -2.15 34.07
CA ALA A 273 -6.16 -2.72 35.43
C ALA A 273 -6.94 -1.92 36.49
#